data_2b3192a1623e2eea716600addb9e19e3
#
_entry.id   2b3192a1623e2eea716600addb9e19e3
#
_cell.length_a   1.000
_cell.length_b   1.000
_cell.length_c   1.000
_cell.angle_alpha   90.00
_cell.angle_beta   90.00
_cell.angle_gamma   90.00
#
_symmetry.space_group_name_H-M   'P 1'
#
loop_
_entity.id
_entity.type
_entity.pdbx_description
1 polymer ?
#
loop_
_entity_poly.entity_id
_entity_poly.type
_entity_poly.pdbx_seq_one_letter_code
_entity_poly.pdbx_strand_id
1 'polypeptide(L)'
;MNEYDSNRILDLAKKINYISTNNLHEASCYILNTCHIREKATDKVYHDVGRLKKEFRNKKKPIVIIAGCVAQAEGDILLKKEKYIDAVIGPQSYHLVNKTILDLEKKSLRINSTEFNVIDKFDKLNTIRNSDSKISSFLTVQEGCDKFCNFCVVPYTRGGEYSRSINEIIEEANLLVENGSKEITLLGQNVNAYNYDEKKLSHLIYEISKIKELKRIRYTTSHPRDLTDDLIQAHSECEKLMPLIHLPVQSGSNKILKNMNRKHTIQNYLYKINKLKKVKSDIEFSSDFIIGYPGENEKDFSETLQIMADVKFINSFSFIFNARPGTPAAKLEKVDEKIAKQRLLKFQEISDKIKKNYRKNLLNKISLVLFENKTKIGNKYFG
;
A
#
# COMPACT_ATOMS: atom_id res chain seq x y z
N MET A 1 3.12 2.00 0.72
CA MET A 1 2.69 3.37 1.13
C MET A 1 2.92 3.63 2.62
N ASN A 2 2.27 2.90 3.55
CA ASN A 2 2.35 3.26 4.99
C ASN A 2 3.78 3.24 5.56
N GLU A 3 4.60 2.28 5.15
CA GLU A 3 6.01 2.24 5.53
C GLU A 3 6.81 3.41 4.94
N TYR A 4 6.59 3.71 3.66
CA TYR A 4 7.18 4.90 3.04
C TYR A 4 6.77 6.17 3.78
N ASP A 5 5.48 6.36 4.05
CA ASP A 5 4.96 7.51 4.80
C ASP A 5 5.60 7.61 6.20
N SER A 6 5.76 6.49 6.91
CA SER A 6 6.41 6.45 8.22
C SER A 6 7.88 6.86 8.15
N ASN A 7 8.62 6.39 7.14
CA ASN A 7 10.00 6.79 6.93
C ASN A 7 10.12 8.30 6.64
N ARG A 8 9.18 8.85 5.83
CA ARG A 8 9.14 10.31 5.55
C ARG A 8 8.84 11.13 6.81
N ILE A 9 7.93 10.66 7.67
CA ILE A 9 7.67 11.30 8.96
C ILE A 9 8.93 11.30 9.84
N LEU A 10 9.66 10.19 9.89
CA LEU A 10 10.94 10.11 10.62
C LEU A 10 12.00 11.05 10.06
N ASP A 11 12.13 11.12 8.73
CA ASP A 11 13.08 12.02 8.06
C ASP A 11 12.78 13.49 8.41
N LEU A 12 11.50 13.86 8.47
CA LEU A 12 11.08 15.20 8.89
C LEU A 12 11.41 15.44 10.37
N ALA A 13 11.09 14.51 11.26
CA ALA A 13 11.32 14.66 12.70
C ALA A 13 12.83 14.79 13.02
N LYS A 14 13.71 14.13 12.27
CA LYS A 14 15.16 14.30 12.39
C LYS A 14 15.62 15.74 12.15
N LYS A 15 14.94 16.53 11.29
CA LYS A 15 15.27 17.95 11.05
C LYS A 15 15.06 18.85 12.25
N ILE A 16 14.24 18.43 13.20
CA ILE A 16 13.98 19.14 14.47
C ILE A 16 14.62 18.38 15.65
N ASN A 17 15.69 17.63 15.39
CA ASN A 17 16.50 16.89 16.37
C ASN A 17 15.75 15.77 17.11
N TYR A 18 14.66 15.23 16.57
CA TYR A 18 14.05 14.02 17.08
C TYR A 18 14.77 12.79 16.52
N ILE A 19 15.04 11.82 17.39
CA ILE A 19 15.60 10.51 17.03
C ILE A 19 14.59 9.41 17.33
N SER A 20 14.60 8.33 16.54
CA SER A 20 13.75 7.19 16.81
C SER A 20 14.29 6.36 17.98
N THR A 21 13.40 5.87 18.84
CA THR A 21 13.74 4.93 19.92
C THR A 21 12.83 3.71 19.88
N ASN A 22 13.38 2.55 20.27
CA ASN A 22 12.60 1.32 20.51
C ASN A 22 12.10 1.23 21.96
N ASN A 23 12.56 2.11 22.83
CA ASN A 23 12.11 2.17 24.22
C ASN A 23 10.95 3.15 24.35
N LEU A 24 9.75 2.61 24.55
CA LEU A 24 8.53 3.40 24.69
C LEU A 24 8.62 4.47 25.79
N HIS A 25 9.31 4.17 26.89
CA HIS A 25 9.41 5.08 28.05
C HIS A 25 10.36 6.27 27.84
N GLU A 26 11.23 6.21 26.83
CA GLU A 26 12.11 7.31 26.42
C GLU A 26 11.45 8.22 25.38
N ALA A 27 10.32 7.78 24.82
CA ALA A 27 9.66 8.51 23.76
C ALA A 27 9.00 9.80 24.32
N SER A 28 9.42 10.95 23.82
CA SER A 28 8.77 12.26 24.05
C SER A 28 7.63 12.52 23.07
N CYS A 29 7.63 11.87 21.92
CA CYS A 29 6.59 11.93 20.90
C CYS A 29 6.27 10.52 20.37
N TYR A 30 4.98 10.21 20.26
CA TYR A 30 4.47 8.97 19.73
C TYR A 30 3.59 9.26 18.51
N ILE A 31 4.02 8.79 17.33
CA ILE A 31 3.28 8.99 16.08
C ILE A 31 2.79 7.63 15.59
N LEU A 32 1.47 7.43 15.57
CA LEU A 32 0.83 6.25 15.04
C LEU A 32 0.36 6.49 13.61
N ASN A 33 1.12 6.02 12.63
CA ASN A 33 0.73 6.10 11.22
C ASN A 33 -0.22 4.97 10.86
N THR A 34 -1.42 5.31 10.39
CA THR A 34 -2.57 4.43 10.30
C THR A 34 -3.04 4.20 8.86
N CYS A 35 -3.59 3.01 8.62
CA CYS A 35 -4.25 2.65 7.37
C CYS A 35 -5.76 2.50 7.61
N HIS A 36 -6.61 2.91 6.67
CA HIS A 36 -8.07 2.82 6.81
C HIS A 36 -8.69 1.74 5.89
N ILE A 37 -7.91 0.75 5.47
CA ILE A 37 -8.38 -0.32 4.58
C ILE A 37 -9.30 -1.31 5.32
N ARG A 38 -9.15 -1.46 6.66
CA ARG A 38 -9.94 -2.40 7.47
C ARG A 38 -10.54 -1.68 8.68
N GLU A 39 -11.76 -2.07 9.07
CA GLU A 39 -12.46 -1.52 10.26
C GLU A 39 -11.62 -1.64 11.54
N LYS A 40 -11.02 -2.79 11.75
CA LYS A 40 -10.10 -3.04 12.88
C LYS A 40 -8.91 -2.07 12.93
N ALA A 41 -8.66 -1.27 11.89
CA ALA A 41 -7.59 -0.28 11.93
C ALA A 41 -7.93 0.89 12.86
N THR A 42 -9.17 1.35 12.87
CA THR A 42 -9.66 2.37 13.81
C THR A 42 -9.69 1.82 15.23
N ASP A 43 -10.19 0.59 15.45
CA ASP A 43 -10.18 -0.05 16.77
C ASP A 43 -8.74 -0.17 17.31
N LYS A 44 -7.79 -0.52 16.44
CA LYS A 44 -6.38 -0.59 16.81
C LYS A 44 -5.83 0.74 17.30
N VAL A 45 -6.25 1.87 16.73
CA VAL A 45 -5.85 3.20 17.22
C VAL A 45 -6.26 3.37 18.68
N TYR A 46 -7.53 3.10 19.01
CA TYR A 46 -8.01 3.21 20.38
C TYR A 46 -7.30 2.24 21.34
N HIS A 47 -7.03 1.02 20.90
CA HIS A 47 -6.28 0.04 21.70
C HIS A 47 -4.84 0.50 21.97
N ASP A 48 -4.13 0.99 20.95
CA ASP A 48 -2.76 1.47 21.08
C ASP A 48 -2.68 2.71 21.97
N VAL A 49 -3.61 3.66 21.84
CA VAL A 49 -3.71 4.82 22.73
C VAL A 49 -4.07 4.40 24.15
N GLY A 50 -4.98 3.43 24.33
CA GLY A 50 -5.31 2.87 25.64
C GLY A 50 -4.11 2.22 26.32
N ARG A 51 -3.25 1.53 25.57
CA ARG A 51 -1.99 0.98 26.07
C ARG A 51 -1.03 2.10 26.49
N LEU A 52 -0.86 3.14 25.70
CA LEU A 52 -0.04 4.30 26.07
C LEU A 52 -0.51 4.94 27.37
N LYS A 53 -1.81 5.12 27.57
CA LYS A 53 -2.36 5.65 28.82
C LYS A 53 -1.95 4.83 30.04
N LYS A 54 -1.96 3.50 29.94
CA LYS A 54 -1.56 2.62 31.04
C LYS A 54 -0.06 2.74 31.31
N GLU A 55 0.78 2.73 30.27
CA GLU A 55 2.24 2.80 30.39
C GLU A 55 2.73 4.14 30.96
N PHE A 56 2.04 5.24 30.68
CA PHE A 56 2.40 6.58 31.14
C PHE A 56 1.52 7.10 32.28
N ARG A 57 0.78 6.24 32.97
CA ARG A 57 -0.15 6.64 34.06
C ARG A 57 0.53 7.47 35.16
N ASN A 58 1.78 7.12 35.49
CA ASN A 58 2.58 7.75 36.55
C ASN A 58 3.83 8.44 36.00
N LYS A 59 3.86 8.77 34.71
CA LYS A 59 4.99 9.39 34.01
C LYS A 59 4.50 10.58 33.20
N LYS A 60 5.45 11.42 32.74
CA LYS A 60 5.14 12.49 31.81
C LYS A 60 4.57 11.90 30.51
N LYS A 61 3.38 12.35 30.13
CA LYS A 61 2.71 11.94 28.90
C LYS A 61 3.54 12.39 27.68
N PRO A 62 3.84 11.52 26.69
CA PRO A 62 4.41 11.94 25.42
C PRO A 62 3.39 12.72 24.59
N ILE A 63 3.85 13.48 23.61
CA ILE A 63 3.00 14.00 22.53
C ILE A 63 2.45 12.82 21.76
N VAL A 64 1.12 12.74 21.53
CA VAL A 64 0.47 11.64 20.82
C VAL A 64 -0.19 12.16 19.54
N ILE A 65 0.34 11.72 18.40
CA ILE A 65 -0.13 12.10 17.07
C ILE A 65 -0.67 10.86 16.33
N ILE A 66 -1.89 10.96 15.83
CA ILE A 66 -2.42 9.96 14.91
C ILE A 66 -2.27 10.49 13.49
N ALA A 67 -1.59 9.72 12.64
CA ALA A 67 -1.29 10.09 11.27
C ALA A 67 -1.92 9.10 10.26
N GLY A 68 -2.08 9.51 9.02
CA GLY A 68 -2.50 8.62 7.93
C GLY A 68 -4.01 8.60 7.66
N CYS A 69 -4.47 7.51 7.01
CA CYS A 69 -5.82 7.45 6.46
C CYS A 69 -6.94 7.42 7.52
N VAL A 70 -6.71 6.85 8.71
CA VAL A 70 -7.69 6.92 9.80
C VAL A 70 -7.80 8.35 10.33
N ALA A 71 -6.67 9.04 10.49
CA ALA A 71 -6.66 10.46 10.86
C ALA A 71 -7.44 11.32 9.86
N GLN A 72 -7.28 11.06 8.55
CA GLN A 72 -8.00 11.75 7.50
C GLN A 72 -9.51 11.51 7.55
N ALA A 73 -9.91 10.25 7.77
CA ALA A 73 -11.32 9.87 7.74
C ALA A 73 -12.09 10.28 9.01
N GLU A 74 -11.44 10.26 10.17
CA GLU A 74 -12.09 10.38 11.49
C GLU A 74 -11.44 11.43 12.40
N GLY A 75 -10.62 12.35 11.86
CA GLY A 75 -9.79 13.25 12.65
C GLY A 75 -10.51 13.99 13.78
N ASP A 76 -11.62 14.67 13.50
CA ASP A 76 -12.41 15.38 14.52
C ASP A 76 -13.06 14.42 15.52
N ILE A 77 -13.51 13.26 15.05
CA ILE A 77 -14.13 12.25 15.92
C ILE A 77 -13.08 11.68 16.88
N LEU A 78 -11.87 11.38 16.38
CA LEU A 78 -10.75 10.91 17.20
C LEU A 78 -10.40 11.93 18.29
N LEU A 79 -10.24 13.18 17.91
CA LEU A 79 -9.94 14.24 18.86
C LEU A 79 -11.05 14.42 19.90
N LYS A 80 -12.33 14.35 19.52
CA LYS A 80 -13.45 14.47 20.46
C LYS A 80 -13.57 13.31 21.42
N LYS A 81 -13.45 12.05 20.90
CA LYS A 81 -13.61 10.84 21.70
C LYS A 81 -12.41 10.51 22.59
N GLU A 82 -11.20 10.85 22.13
CA GLU A 82 -9.98 10.44 22.82
C GLU A 82 -9.11 11.65 23.18
N LYS A 83 -9.26 12.11 24.42
CA LYS A 83 -8.54 13.28 24.95
C LYS A 83 -7.02 13.09 25.08
N TYR A 84 -6.54 11.85 24.99
CA TYR A 84 -5.11 11.55 25.07
C TYR A 84 -4.38 11.82 23.75
N ILE A 85 -5.10 11.97 22.64
CA ILE A 85 -4.56 12.35 21.33
C ILE A 85 -4.39 13.89 21.29
N ASP A 86 -3.19 14.36 20.96
CA ASP A 86 -2.86 15.77 20.86
C ASP A 86 -3.04 16.31 19.45
N ALA A 87 -2.74 15.51 18.43
CA ALA A 87 -2.97 15.91 17.04
C ALA A 87 -3.38 14.76 16.12
N VAL A 88 -4.05 15.13 15.03
CA VAL A 88 -4.31 14.25 13.89
C VAL A 88 -3.76 14.87 12.62
N ILE A 89 -3.09 14.06 11.78
CA ILE A 89 -2.42 14.50 10.55
C ILE A 89 -2.83 13.60 9.40
N GLY A 90 -3.52 14.16 8.41
CA GLY A 90 -3.89 13.45 7.20
C GLY A 90 -2.68 13.10 6.33
N PRO A 91 -2.82 12.12 5.40
CA PRO A 91 -1.71 11.70 4.56
C PRO A 91 -1.18 12.79 3.64
N GLN A 92 -1.98 13.79 3.31
CA GLN A 92 -1.56 14.93 2.49
C GLN A 92 -0.89 16.04 3.30
N SER A 93 -0.95 15.96 4.64
CA SER A 93 -0.44 17.01 5.55
C SER A 93 0.85 16.59 6.28
N TYR A 94 1.56 15.55 5.87
CA TYR A 94 2.78 15.10 6.54
C TYR A 94 3.87 16.16 6.60
N HIS A 95 3.95 17.07 5.63
CA HIS A 95 4.87 18.20 5.66
C HIS A 95 4.69 19.13 6.87
N LEU A 96 3.53 19.05 7.54
CA LEU A 96 3.23 19.82 8.75
C LEU A 96 3.67 19.13 10.05
N VAL A 97 4.21 17.92 10.01
CA VAL A 97 4.59 17.14 11.21
C VAL A 97 5.51 17.96 12.13
N ASN A 98 6.56 18.56 11.60
CA ASN A 98 7.52 19.33 12.39
C ASN A 98 6.88 20.53 13.07
N LYS A 99 6.08 21.31 12.32
CA LYS A 99 5.33 22.42 12.87
C LYS A 99 4.39 21.96 13.98
N THR A 100 3.66 20.87 13.75
CA THR A 100 2.72 20.30 14.73
C THR A 100 3.44 19.89 16.02
N ILE A 101 4.58 19.20 15.93
CA ILE A 101 5.37 18.82 17.12
C ILE A 101 5.83 20.07 17.90
N LEU A 102 6.44 21.05 17.23
CA LEU A 102 6.95 22.27 17.85
C LEU A 102 5.83 23.13 18.47
N ASP A 103 4.65 23.18 17.85
CA ASP A 103 3.51 23.91 18.40
C ASP A 103 2.96 23.21 19.66
N LEU A 104 2.93 21.87 19.68
CA LEU A 104 2.50 21.08 20.83
C LEU A 104 3.49 21.13 22.01
N GLU A 105 4.79 21.29 21.75
CA GLU A 105 5.80 21.51 22.79
C GLU A 105 5.60 22.83 23.52
N LYS A 106 5.17 23.87 22.79
CA LYS A 106 5.03 25.25 23.32
C LYS A 106 3.66 25.50 23.97
N LYS A 107 2.63 24.85 23.48
CA LYS A 107 1.24 25.13 23.86
C LYS A 107 0.44 23.83 24.00
N SER A 108 -0.39 23.75 25.05
CA SER A 108 -1.39 22.68 25.20
C SER A 108 -2.57 22.88 24.23
N LEU A 109 -2.32 22.73 22.93
CA LEU A 109 -3.33 22.83 21.88
C LEU A 109 -3.69 21.43 21.39
N ARG A 110 -4.84 21.32 20.73
CA ARG A 110 -5.21 20.11 19.98
C ARG A 110 -5.32 20.48 18.51
N ILE A 111 -4.58 19.77 17.66
CA ILE A 111 -4.37 20.17 16.26
C ILE A 111 -5.01 19.15 15.33
N ASN A 112 -5.83 19.63 14.39
CA ASN A 112 -6.34 18.87 13.27
C ASN A 112 -5.72 19.39 11.97
N SER A 113 -4.91 18.57 11.30
CA SER A 113 -4.26 18.85 10.02
C SER A 113 -4.68 17.77 9.00
N THR A 114 -5.94 17.81 8.57
CA THR A 114 -6.53 16.87 7.61
C THR A 114 -6.95 17.56 6.31
N GLU A 115 -6.32 18.65 5.96
CA GLU A 115 -6.57 19.36 4.71
C GLU A 115 -6.06 18.56 3.50
N PHE A 116 -6.83 18.66 2.38
CA PHE A 116 -6.48 18.00 1.14
C PHE A 116 -5.68 18.93 0.23
N ASN A 117 -4.35 18.91 0.35
CA ASN A 117 -3.47 19.55 -0.62
C ASN A 117 -2.32 18.61 -1.01
N VAL A 118 -2.51 17.88 -2.11
CA VAL A 118 -1.54 16.87 -2.58
C VAL A 118 -0.26 17.51 -3.10
N ILE A 119 -0.36 18.67 -3.75
CA ILE A 119 0.77 19.39 -4.35
C ILE A 119 1.74 19.83 -3.27
N ASP A 120 1.25 20.50 -2.23
CA ASP A 120 2.07 20.98 -1.11
C ASP A 120 2.86 19.86 -0.40
N LYS A 121 2.30 18.65 -0.37
CA LYS A 121 2.98 17.52 0.26
C LYS A 121 4.29 17.19 -0.44
N PHE A 122 4.29 17.00 -1.73
CA PHE A 122 5.48 16.57 -2.46
C PHE A 122 6.48 17.70 -2.63
N ASP A 123 6.06 18.90 -2.95
CA ASP A 123 6.95 20.07 -3.07
C ASP A 123 7.72 20.35 -1.77
N LYS A 124 7.09 20.15 -0.61
CA LYS A 124 7.72 20.38 0.71
C LYS A 124 8.46 19.17 1.27
N LEU A 125 8.22 17.94 0.76
CA LEU A 125 8.91 16.73 1.19
C LEU A 125 10.20 16.45 0.41
N ASN A 126 10.44 17.16 -0.66
CA ASN A 126 11.34 16.81 -1.76
C ASN A 126 12.83 16.65 -1.47
N THR A 127 13.37 16.95 -0.32
CA THR A 127 14.81 17.17 -0.30
C THR A 127 15.65 16.27 0.59
N ILE A 128 15.10 15.42 1.45
CA ILE A 128 15.96 14.68 2.38
C ILE A 128 15.48 13.25 2.61
N ARG A 129 16.30 12.29 2.21
CA ARG A 129 16.26 10.90 2.61
C ARG A 129 17.43 10.63 3.55
N ASN A 130 17.17 10.65 4.85
CA ASN A 130 18.14 10.29 5.90
C ASN A 130 17.79 8.94 6.55
N SER A 131 16.94 8.14 5.92
CA SER A 131 16.61 6.81 6.43
C SER A 131 17.79 5.86 6.25
N ASP A 132 17.98 4.98 7.23
CA ASP A 132 19.00 3.94 7.21
C ASP A 132 18.98 3.16 5.88
N SER A 133 20.16 2.84 5.37
CA SER A 133 20.34 2.10 4.13
C SER A 133 19.60 0.76 4.17
N LYS A 134 18.63 0.57 3.29
CA LYS A 134 17.94 -0.70 3.08
C LYS A 134 18.31 -1.24 1.70
N ILE A 135 18.52 -2.54 1.61
CA ILE A 135 18.77 -3.22 0.33
C ILE A 135 17.56 -3.08 -0.61
N SER A 136 16.34 -3.14 -0.06
CA SER A 136 15.09 -2.92 -0.78
C SER A 136 14.37 -1.70 -0.21
N SER A 137 14.03 -0.74 -1.09
CA SER A 137 13.41 0.53 -0.71
C SER A 137 12.10 0.77 -1.45
N PHE A 138 11.19 1.47 -0.78
CA PHE A 138 9.94 1.95 -1.36
C PHE A 138 10.09 3.37 -1.88
N LEU A 139 9.51 3.64 -3.06
CA LEU A 139 9.49 4.95 -3.70
C LEU A 139 8.08 5.27 -4.19
N THR A 140 7.42 6.23 -3.57
CA THR A 140 6.10 6.67 -4.00
C THR A 140 6.21 7.54 -5.24
N VAL A 141 5.55 7.12 -6.31
CA VAL A 141 5.54 7.81 -7.60
C VAL A 141 4.16 8.40 -7.92
N GLN A 142 3.10 7.81 -7.33
CA GLN A 142 1.71 8.21 -7.57
C GLN A 142 0.93 8.15 -6.25
N GLU A 143 0.03 9.10 -6.01
CA GLU A 143 -0.93 9.09 -4.92
C GLU A 143 -2.35 9.35 -5.39
N GLY A 144 -3.33 8.95 -4.56
CA GLY A 144 -4.74 9.09 -4.86
C GLY A 144 -5.24 8.08 -5.89
N CYS A 145 -6.55 8.10 -6.17
CA CYS A 145 -7.17 7.21 -7.15
C CYS A 145 -8.52 7.74 -7.62
N ASP A 146 -8.71 7.84 -8.94
CA ASP A 146 -9.95 8.32 -9.58
C ASP A 146 -10.85 7.18 -10.07
N LYS A 147 -10.63 5.94 -9.63
CA LYS A 147 -11.43 4.80 -10.10
C LYS A 147 -12.78 4.69 -9.40
N PHE A 148 -12.94 5.26 -8.20
CA PHE A 148 -14.18 5.27 -7.43
C PHE A 148 -14.86 3.89 -7.36
N CYS A 149 -14.07 2.84 -7.07
CA CYS A 149 -14.64 1.53 -6.79
C CYS A 149 -15.60 1.61 -5.60
N ASN A 150 -16.78 1.02 -5.68
CA ASN A 150 -17.87 1.20 -4.72
C ASN A 150 -17.55 0.77 -3.27
N PHE A 151 -16.50 -0.01 -3.06
CA PHE A 151 -16.03 -0.47 -1.74
C PHE A 151 -14.86 0.34 -1.19
N CYS A 152 -14.28 1.25 -1.98
CA CYS A 152 -12.96 1.82 -1.71
C CYS A 152 -13.03 3.23 -1.13
N VAL A 153 -12.29 3.47 -0.05
CA VAL A 153 -12.20 4.78 0.62
C VAL A 153 -11.04 5.65 0.10
N VAL A 154 -10.17 5.12 -0.76
CA VAL A 154 -8.97 5.84 -1.21
C VAL A 154 -9.27 7.21 -1.81
N PRO A 155 -10.25 7.39 -2.72
CA PRO A 155 -10.59 8.71 -3.25
C PRO A 155 -10.93 9.73 -2.15
N TYR A 156 -11.54 9.27 -1.07
CA TYR A 156 -12.00 10.12 0.05
C TYR A 156 -10.93 10.39 1.12
N THR A 157 -9.86 9.57 1.16
CA THR A 157 -8.80 9.68 2.17
C THR A 157 -7.45 10.12 1.61
N ARG A 158 -7.21 9.88 0.32
CA ARG A 158 -5.97 10.23 -0.38
C ARG A 158 -6.19 11.23 -1.53
N GLY A 159 -7.45 11.46 -1.91
CA GLY A 159 -7.80 12.38 -3.00
C GLY A 159 -7.69 11.77 -4.39
N GLY A 160 -7.75 12.64 -5.40
CA GLY A 160 -7.59 12.30 -6.81
C GLY A 160 -6.18 11.84 -7.18
N GLU A 161 -6.03 11.26 -8.37
CA GLU A 161 -4.74 10.79 -8.89
C GLU A 161 -3.77 11.97 -9.08
N TYR A 162 -2.60 11.86 -8.46
CA TYR A 162 -1.48 12.78 -8.60
C TYR A 162 -0.21 11.98 -8.92
N SER A 163 0.46 12.34 -9.99
CA SER A 163 1.73 11.75 -10.41
C SER A 163 2.88 12.73 -10.17
N ARG A 164 3.92 12.29 -9.48
CA ARG A 164 5.12 13.10 -9.23
C ARG A 164 5.92 13.30 -10.51
N SER A 165 6.70 14.38 -10.57
CA SER A 165 7.58 14.62 -11.69
C SER A 165 8.66 13.52 -11.83
N ILE A 166 9.06 13.21 -13.06
CA ILE A 166 10.08 12.18 -13.34
C ILE A 166 11.41 12.58 -12.70
N ASN A 167 11.80 13.86 -12.79
CA ASN A 167 13.06 14.36 -12.26
C ASN A 167 13.15 14.14 -10.75
N GLU A 168 12.12 14.51 -10.00
CA GLU A 168 12.08 14.29 -8.53
C GLU A 168 12.17 12.82 -8.16
N ILE A 169 11.49 11.96 -8.92
CA ILE A 169 11.51 10.52 -8.69
C ILE A 169 12.91 9.96 -8.95
N ILE A 170 13.58 10.40 -10.03
CA ILE A 170 14.92 9.96 -10.37
C ILE A 170 15.95 10.46 -9.34
N GLU A 171 15.84 11.71 -8.87
CA GLU A 171 16.69 12.24 -7.80
C GLU A 171 16.53 11.40 -6.52
N GLU A 172 15.28 11.12 -6.10
CA GLU A 172 15.04 10.29 -4.92
C GLU A 172 15.53 8.84 -5.13
N ALA A 173 15.38 8.27 -6.33
CA ALA A 173 15.86 6.94 -6.65
C ALA A 173 17.39 6.86 -6.59
N ASN A 174 18.10 7.87 -7.09
CA ASN A 174 19.57 7.94 -6.99
C ASN A 174 20.02 8.00 -5.54
N LEU A 175 19.42 8.87 -4.71
CA LEU A 175 19.71 8.95 -3.28
C LEU A 175 19.50 7.62 -2.55
N LEU A 176 18.42 6.89 -2.88
CA LEU A 176 18.18 5.56 -2.31
C LEU A 176 19.29 4.56 -2.70
N VAL A 177 19.71 4.59 -3.97
CA VAL A 177 20.77 3.69 -4.48
C VAL A 177 22.13 4.06 -3.91
N GLU A 178 22.46 5.33 -3.80
CA GLU A 178 23.67 5.83 -3.13
C GLU A 178 23.73 5.42 -1.67
N ASN A 179 22.58 5.40 -0.98
CA ASN A 179 22.43 4.88 0.38
C ASN A 179 22.38 3.34 0.46
N GLY A 180 22.68 2.62 -0.63
CA GLY A 180 22.87 1.18 -0.65
C GLY A 180 21.71 0.35 -1.17
N SER A 181 20.60 0.96 -1.60
CA SER A 181 19.45 0.20 -2.16
C SER A 181 19.82 -0.48 -3.47
N LYS A 182 19.49 -1.75 -3.60
CA LYS A 182 19.66 -2.55 -4.81
C LYS A 182 18.33 -2.90 -5.48
N GLU A 183 17.23 -2.77 -4.76
CA GLU A 183 15.87 -2.92 -5.25
C GLU A 183 15.02 -1.69 -4.90
N ILE A 184 14.24 -1.20 -5.86
CA ILE A 184 13.24 -0.15 -5.64
C ILE A 184 11.86 -0.69 -6.03
N THR A 185 10.91 -0.58 -5.10
CA THR A 185 9.49 -0.85 -5.37
C THR A 185 8.75 0.47 -5.54
N LEU A 186 8.24 0.72 -6.74
CA LEU A 186 7.42 1.88 -7.07
C LEU A 186 6.02 1.73 -6.46
N LEU A 187 5.57 2.73 -5.72
CA LEU A 187 4.31 2.72 -5.01
C LEU A 187 3.33 3.75 -5.55
N GLY A 188 2.05 3.35 -5.54
CA GLY A 188 0.91 4.22 -5.78
C GLY A 188 -0.36 3.60 -5.19
N GLN A 189 -1.48 4.33 -5.10
CA GLN A 189 -2.79 3.73 -4.89
C GLN A 189 -3.33 3.07 -6.16
N ASN A 190 -2.88 3.54 -7.31
CA ASN A 190 -3.09 2.97 -8.62
C ASN A 190 -1.83 3.26 -9.46
N VAL A 191 -0.74 2.58 -9.12
CA VAL A 191 0.60 2.92 -9.63
C VAL A 191 0.68 2.91 -11.17
N ASN A 192 -0.06 2.03 -11.83
CA ASN A 192 -0.06 1.93 -13.28
C ASN A 192 -0.96 2.96 -13.99
N ALA A 193 -1.63 3.85 -13.23
CA ALA A 193 -2.21 5.09 -13.75
C ALA A 193 -1.21 6.27 -13.74
N TYR A 194 0.04 6.05 -13.31
CA TYR A 194 1.06 7.09 -13.36
C TYR A 194 1.11 7.74 -14.74
N ASN A 195 0.96 9.05 -14.74
CA ASN A 195 1.02 9.89 -15.96
C ASN A 195 1.51 11.29 -15.56
N TYR A 196 2.70 11.64 -16.01
CA TYR A 196 3.28 12.96 -15.84
C TYR A 196 3.73 13.48 -17.20
N ASP A 197 3.17 14.59 -17.67
CA ASP A 197 3.43 15.15 -19.01
C ASP A 197 3.33 14.08 -20.11
N GLU A 198 2.21 13.35 -20.14
CA GLU A 198 1.92 12.23 -21.06
C GLU A 198 2.87 11.03 -20.95
N LYS A 199 3.88 11.09 -20.10
CA LYS A 199 4.81 9.99 -19.82
C LYS A 199 4.23 9.05 -18.78
N LYS A 200 4.04 7.80 -19.18
CA LYS A 200 3.41 6.75 -18.35
C LYS A 200 4.42 6.00 -17.50
N LEU A 201 3.92 5.05 -16.69
CA LEU A 201 4.75 4.23 -15.79
C LEU A 201 5.85 3.47 -16.54
N SER A 202 5.60 2.97 -17.74
CA SER A 202 6.61 2.32 -18.60
C SER A 202 7.83 3.21 -18.83
N HIS A 203 7.60 4.47 -19.21
CA HIS A 203 8.68 5.45 -19.42
C HIS A 203 9.47 5.68 -18.12
N LEU A 204 8.77 5.85 -16.99
CA LEU A 204 9.42 6.02 -15.69
C LEU A 204 10.29 4.80 -15.32
N ILE A 205 9.80 3.58 -15.59
CA ILE A 205 10.57 2.34 -15.36
C ILE A 205 11.85 2.33 -16.18
N TYR A 206 11.79 2.73 -17.46
CA TYR A 206 12.99 2.82 -18.30
C TYR A 206 13.98 3.85 -17.76
N GLU A 207 13.53 5.03 -17.34
CA GLU A 207 14.41 6.05 -16.76
C GLU A 207 15.09 5.56 -15.48
N ILE A 208 14.33 4.96 -14.53
CA ILE A 208 14.89 4.39 -13.29
C ILE A 208 15.86 3.24 -13.60
N SER A 209 15.61 2.46 -14.64
CA SER A 209 16.47 1.33 -15.02
C SER A 209 17.89 1.75 -15.46
N LYS A 210 18.08 3.01 -15.85
CA LYS A 210 19.40 3.55 -16.22
C LYS A 210 20.33 3.72 -15.01
N ILE A 211 19.81 3.75 -13.79
CA ILE A 211 20.61 3.83 -12.57
C ILE A 211 21.48 2.58 -12.46
N LYS A 212 22.79 2.74 -12.58
CA LYS A 212 23.76 1.64 -12.77
C LYS A 212 23.73 0.60 -11.65
N GLU A 213 23.74 1.06 -10.40
CA GLU A 213 23.86 0.19 -9.22
C GLU A 213 22.52 -0.43 -8.79
N LEU A 214 21.39 0.02 -9.34
CA LEU A 214 20.09 -0.58 -9.13
C LEU A 214 20.02 -1.93 -9.85
N LYS A 215 19.58 -2.98 -9.15
CA LYS A 215 19.51 -4.35 -9.68
C LYS A 215 18.07 -4.79 -10.00
N ARG A 216 17.08 -4.28 -9.23
CA ARG A 216 15.68 -4.71 -9.35
C ARG A 216 14.73 -3.52 -9.24
N ILE A 217 13.71 -3.56 -10.07
CA ILE A 217 12.57 -2.65 -10.05
C ILE A 217 11.32 -3.50 -9.86
N ARG A 218 10.44 -3.06 -8.95
CA ARG A 218 9.10 -3.60 -8.76
C ARG A 218 8.09 -2.45 -8.78
N TYR A 219 6.86 -2.76 -9.03
CA TYR A 219 5.76 -1.85 -8.77
C TYR A 219 4.57 -2.62 -8.18
N THR A 220 3.73 -1.96 -7.39
CA THR A 220 2.61 -2.61 -6.72
C THR A 220 1.39 -1.71 -6.63
N THR A 221 0.21 -2.34 -6.42
CA THR A 221 -1.09 -1.68 -6.38
C THR A 221 -1.52 -1.17 -7.75
N SER A 222 -1.75 -2.11 -8.66
CA SER A 222 -2.19 -1.84 -10.03
C SER A 222 -3.69 -2.03 -10.21
N HIS A 223 -4.27 -1.33 -11.18
CA HIS A 223 -5.64 -1.57 -11.61
C HIS A 223 -5.66 -2.22 -13.01
N PRO A 224 -6.45 -3.28 -13.25
CA PRO A 224 -6.45 -3.97 -14.54
C PRO A 224 -6.78 -3.08 -15.74
N ARG A 225 -7.63 -2.06 -15.54
CA ARG A 225 -7.97 -1.08 -16.59
C ARG A 225 -6.74 -0.33 -17.12
N ASP A 226 -5.84 0.05 -16.21
CA ASP A 226 -4.69 0.91 -16.54
C ASP A 226 -3.42 0.11 -16.89
N LEU A 227 -3.51 -1.21 -17.01
CA LEU A 227 -2.44 -2.03 -17.56
C LEU A 227 -2.43 -1.86 -19.08
N THR A 228 -1.54 -0.99 -19.57
CA THR A 228 -1.39 -0.59 -20.97
C THR A 228 -0.40 -1.47 -21.72
N ASP A 229 -0.43 -1.44 -23.04
CA ASP A 229 0.43 -2.28 -23.88
C ASP A 229 1.91 -1.92 -23.74
N ASP A 230 2.24 -0.65 -23.60
CA ASP A 230 3.58 -0.18 -23.32
C ASP A 230 4.14 -0.69 -21.98
N LEU A 231 3.28 -0.78 -20.94
CA LEU A 231 3.69 -1.35 -19.67
C LEU A 231 3.86 -2.88 -19.76
N ILE A 232 3.03 -3.56 -20.55
CA ILE A 232 3.20 -5.00 -20.83
C ILE A 232 4.53 -5.22 -21.55
N GLN A 233 4.86 -4.39 -22.54
CA GLN A 233 6.12 -4.48 -23.28
C GLN A 233 7.33 -4.22 -22.40
N ALA A 234 7.25 -3.30 -21.44
CA ALA A 234 8.32 -3.02 -20.50
C ALA A 234 8.75 -4.27 -19.70
N HIS A 235 7.84 -5.22 -19.41
CA HIS A 235 8.20 -6.50 -18.78
C HIS A 235 9.09 -7.39 -19.65
N SER A 236 9.03 -7.25 -20.97
CA SER A 236 9.92 -7.95 -21.90
C SER A 236 11.27 -7.24 -22.07
N GLU A 237 11.27 -5.91 -22.12
CA GLU A 237 12.42 -5.10 -22.52
C GLU A 237 13.30 -4.66 -21.35
N CYS A 238 12.73 -4.47 -20.17
CA CYS A 238 13.47 -4.01 -19.01
C CYS A 238 13.92 -5.20 -18.13
N GLU A 239 15.17 -5.61 -18.23
CA GLU A 239 15.75 -6.73 -17.47
C GLU A 239 15.67 -6.55 -15.95
N LYS A 240 15.76 -5.28 -15.48
CA LYS A 240 15.67 -4.97 -14.05
C LYS A 240 14.24 -5.04 -13.50
N LEU A 241 13.22 -5.06 -14.38
CA LEU A 241 11.83 -5.17 -13.97
C LEU A 241 11.50 -6.63 -13.61
N MET A 242 11.18 -6.85 -12.34
CA MET A 242 10.95 -8.19 -11.82
C MET A 242 9.71 -8.85 -12.44
N PRO A 243 9.78 -10.16 -12.75
CA PRO A 243 8.69 -10.89 -13.39
C PRO A 243 7.58 -11.27 -12.41
N LEU A 244 7.10 -10.32 -11.65
CA LEU A 244 5.97 -10.47 -10.72
C LEU A 244 5.11 -9.22 -10.79
N ILE A 245 3.84 -9.38 -11.14
CA ILE A 245 2.85 -8.31 -11.14
C ILE A 245 1.75 -8.55 -10.10
N HIS A 246 1.51 -7.55 -9.26
CA HIS A 246 0.34 -7.53 -8.39
C HIS A 246 -0.80 -6.78 -9.10
N LEU A 247 -1.81 -7.54 -9.54
CA LEU A 247 -2.93 -7.02 -10.34
C LEU A 247 -4.28 -7.43 -9.70
N PRO A 248 -4.81 -6.63 -8.76
CA PRO A 248 -6.03 -6.95 -8.03
C PRO A 248 -7.26 -7.08 -8.94
N VAL A 249 -7.80 -8.29 -9.09
CA VAL A 249 -9.04 -8.55 -9.85
C VAL A 249 -10.28 -8.32 -9.01
N GLN A 250 -10.24 -8.61 -7.72
CA GLN A 250 -11.27 -8.51 -6.69
C GLN A 250 -12.35 -9.58 -6.74
N SER A 251 -12.85 -10.00 -7.91
CA SER A 251 -13.83 -11.06 -8.12
C SER A 251 -13.67 -11.69 -9.49
N GLY A 252 -14.07 -12.95 -9.65
CA GLY A 252 -14.14 -13.65 -10.93
C GLY A 252 -15.47 -13.45 -11.67
N SER A 253 -16.46 -12.81 -11.04
CA SER A 253 -17.78 -12.58 -11.64
C SER A 253 -17.90 -11.20 -12.27
N ASN A 254 -18.27 -11.13 -13.54
CA ASN A 254 -18.54 -9.87 -14.24
C ASN A 254 -19.68 -9.08 -13.59
N LYS A 255 -20.69 -9.75 -13.04
CA LYS A 255 -21.78 -9.12 -12.29
C LYS A 255 -21.24 -8.41 -11.06
N ILE A 256 -20.40 -9.07 -10.28
CA ILE A 256 -19.79 -8.50 -9.06
C ILE A 256 -18.81 -7.39 -9.42
N LEU A 257 -17.98 -7.57 -10.44
CA LEU A 257 -17.08 -6.50 -10.91
C LEU A 257 -17.84 -5.24 -11.34
N LYS A 258 -18.98 -5.39 -12.02
CA LYS A 258 -19.86 -4.27 -12.37
C LYS A 258 -20.41 -3.59 -11.10
N ASN A 259 -20.90 -4.38 -10.13
CA ASN A 259 -21.42 -3.87 -8.86
C ASN A 259 -20.32 -3.17 -8.03
N MET A 260 -19.08 -3.61 -8.14
CA MET A 260 -17.89 -2.98 -7.55
C MET A 260 -17.42 -1.72 -8.30
N ASN A 261 -18.01 -1.39 -9.46
CA ASN A 261 -17.55 -0.31 -10.35
C ASN A 261 -16.11 -0.50 -10.87
N ARG A 262 -15.69 -1.76 -11.13
CA ARG A 262 -14.28 -2.06 -11.51
C ARG A 262 -13.92 -1.68 -12.95
N LYS A 263 -14.90 -1.37 -13.81
CA LYS A 263 -14.69 -0.90 -15.19
C LYS A 263 -13.85 -1.84 -16.08
N HIS A 264 -13.82 -3.14 -15.78
CA HIS A 264 -13.26 -4.20 -16.62
C HIS A 264 -14.06 -5.48 -16.48
N THR A 265 -13.89 -6.39 -17.44
CA THR A 265 -14.49 -7.74 -17.41
C THR A 265 -13.39 -8.80 -17.16
N ILE A 266 -13.82 -10.01 -16.80
CA ILE A 266 -12.88 -11.14 -16.64
C ILE A 266 -12.21 -11.48 -17.97
N GLN A 267 -12.91 -11.38 -19.09
CA GLN A 267 -12.35 -11.61 -20.42
C GLN A 267 -11.20 -10.62 -20.70
N ASN A 268 -11.41 -9.34 -20.40
CA ASN A 268 -10.37 -8.32 -20.55
C ASN A 268 -9.19 -8.58 -19.61
N TYR A 269 -9.46 -9.02 -18.39
CA TYR A 269 -8.41 -9.36 -17.42
C TYR A 269 -7.56 -10.54 -17.92
N LEU A 270 -8.20 -11.66 -18.30
CA LEU A 270 -7.52 -12.84 -18.84
C LEU A 270 -6.75 -12.56 -20.13
N TYR A 271 -7.29 -11.71 -21.00
CA TYR A 271 -6.59 -11.25 -22.21
C TYR A 271 -5.25 -10.59 -21.85
N LYS A 272 -5.24 -9.67 -20.86
CA LYS A 272 -4.03 -8.99 -20.40
C LYS A 272 -3.04 -9.95 -19.73
N ILE A 273 -3.53 -10.88 -18.89
CA ILE A 273 -2.70 -11.96 -18.31
C ILE A 273 -2.01 -12.78 -19.39
N ASN A 274 -2.76 -13.20 -20.41
CA ASN A 274 -2.22 -13.99 -21.50
C ASN A 274 -1.21 -13.22 -22.34
N LYS A 275 -1.44 -11.90 -22.53
CA LYS A 275 -0.51 -11.02 -23.24
C LYS A 275 0.80 -10.87 -22.46
N LEU A 276 0.74 -10.68 -21.15
CA LEU A 276 1.92 -10.68 -20.28
C LEU A 276 2.70 -11.99 -20.35
N LYS A 277 2.03 -13.16 -20.26
CA LYS A 277 2.68 -14.48 -20.38
C LYS A 277 3.34 -14.70 -21.73
N LYS A 278 2.83 -14.09 -22.80
CA LYS A 278 3.45 -14.17 -24.13
C LYS A 278 4.75 -13.37 -24.24
N VAL A 279 4.81 -12.18 -23.63
CA VAL A 279 6.00 -11.31 -23.71
C VAL A 279 7.04 -11.67 -22.66
N LYS A 280 6.64 -12.28 -21.54
CA LYS A 280 7.50 -12.71 -20.43
C LYS A 280 7.01 -14.04 -19.88
N SER A 281 7.61 -15.13 -20.32
CA SER A 281 7.12 -16.51 -20.03
C SER A 281 7.25 -16.91 -18.55
N ASP A 282 8.17 -16.31 -17.82
CA ASP A 282 8.43 -16.52 -16.38
C ASP A 282 7.67 -15.54 -15.46
N ILE A 283 6.76 -14.72 -16.04
CA ILE A 283 5.99 -13.76 -15.24
C ILE A 283 4.97 -14.45 -14.35
N GLU A 284 4.95 -14.03 -13.10
CA GLU A 284 4.04 -14.54 -12.08
C GLU A 284 3.04 -13.46 -11.64
N PHE A 285 1.93 -13.91 -11.06
CA PHE A 285 0.81 -13.05 -10.72
C PHE A 285 0.45 -13.14 -9.25
N SER A 286 0.15 -12.00 -8.67
CA SER A 286 -0.54 -11.90 -7.39
C SER A 286 -1.78 -11.03 -7.49
N SER A 287 -2.77 -11.24 -6.62
CA SER A 287 -4.04 -10.51 -6.69
C SER A 287 -4.72 -10.40 -5.33
N ASP A 288 -5.63 -9.44 -5.21
CA ASP A 288 -6.56 -9.30 -4.09
C ASP A 288 -7.95 -9.79 -4.49
N PHE A 289 -8.68 -10.34 -3.50
CA PHE A 289 -10.04 -10.84 -3.66
C PHE A 289 -10.92 -10.40 -2.49
N ILE A 290 -12.10 -9.92 -2.81
CA ILE A 290 -13.16 -9.60 -1.86
C ILE A 290 -14.23 -10.68 -1.96
N ILE A 291 -14.40 -11.46 -0.90
CA ILE A 291 -15.35 -12.56 -0.81
C ILE A 291 -16.60 -12.08 -0.07
N GLY A 292 -17.79 -12.51 -0.52
CA GLY A 292 -19.04 -12.11 0.08
C GLY A 292 -19.37 -10.65 -0.16
N TYR A 293 -18.99 -10.09 -1.31
CA TYR A 293 -19.45 -8.76 -1.71
C TYR A 293 -20.97 -8.73 -1.84
N PRO A 294 -21.66 -7.63 -1.48
CA PRO A 294 -23.12 -7.52 -1.61
C PRO A 294 -23.67 -8.00 -2.95
N GLY A 295 -24.62 -8.92 -2.90
CA GLY A 295 -25.22 -9.54 -4.08
C GLY A 295 -24.42 -10.71 -4.70
N GLU A 296 -23.31 -11.14 -4.09
CA GLU A 296 -22.57 -12.34 -4.50
C GLU A 296 -23.37 -13.61 -4.17
N ASN A 297 -23.70 -14.39 -5.18
CA ASN A 297 -24.33 -15.70 -5.02
C ASN A 297 -23.31 -16.84 -5.23
N GLU A 298 -23.74 -18.12 -5.19
CA GLU A 298 -22.86 -19.26 -5.32
C GLU A 298 -22.23 -19.37 -6.71
N LYS A 299 -22.95 -18.97 -7.77
CA LYS A 299 -22.41 -18.91 -9.13
C LYS A 299 -21.28 -17.88 -9.22
N ASP A 300 -21.49 -16.68 -8.68
CA ASP A 300 -20.50 -15.60 -8.68
C ASP A 300 -19.21 -16.03 -7.93
N PHE A 301 -19.39 -16.74 -6.81
CA PHE A 301 -18.27 -17.30 -6.05
C PHE A 301 -17.53 -18.41 -6.82
N SER A 302 -18.29 -19.30 -7.48
CA SER A 302 -17.70 -20.35 -8.33
C SER A 302 -16.85 -19.76 -9.47
N GLU A 303 -17.33 -18.70 -10.12
CA GLU A 303 -16.55 -17.95 -11.14
C GLU A 303 -15.26 -17.36 -10.55
N THR A 304 -15.29 -16.94 -9.27
CA THR A 304 -14.09 -16.44 -8.56
C THR A 304 -13.10 -17.59 -8.27
N LEU A 305 -13.57 -18.80 -7.97
CA LEU A 305 -12.68 -19.97 -7.85
C LEU A 305 -12.11 -20.38 -9.20
N GLN A 306 -12.87 -20.25 -10.29
CA GLN A 306 -12.41 -20.59 -11.64
C GLN A 306 -11.22 -19.71 -12.06
N ILE A 307 -11.26 -18.40 -11.85
CA ILE A 307 -10.12 -17.53 -12.20
C ILE A 307 -8.86 -17.86 -11.40
N MET A 308 -9.00 -18.38 -10.17
CA MET A 308 -7.87 -18.88 -9.39
C MET A 308 -7.19 -20.06 -10.07
N ALA A 309 -7.99 -20.98 -10.63
CA ALA A 309 -7.49 -22.16 -11.36
C ALA A 309 -6.85 -21.77 -12.70
N ASP A 310 -7.43 -20.79 -13.41
CA ASP A 310 -6.96 -20.36 -14.75
C ASP A 310 -5.65 -19.59 -14.69
N VAL A 311 -5.54 -18.64 -13.76
CA VAL A 311 -4.35 -17.76 -13.65
C VAL A 311 -3.26 -18.38 -12.80
N LYS A 312 -3.63 -19.14 -11.75
CA LYS A 312 -2.73 -19.78 -10.77
C LYS A 312 -1.88 -18.77 -10.02
N PHE A 313 -2.53 -17.80 -9.39
CA PHE A 313 -1.84 -16.77 -8.62
C PHE A 313 -0.90 -17.37 -7.58
N ILE A 314 0.39 -17.04 -7.66
CA ILE A 314 1.40 -17.50 -6.69
C ILE A 314 1.21 -16.87 -5.31
N ASN A 315 0.55 -15.74 -5.27
CA ASN A 315 0.13 -15.08 -4.05
C ASN A 315 -1.26 -14.45 -4.23
N SER A 316 -2.17 -14.68 -3.27
CA SER A 316 -3.49 -14.10 -3.28
C SER A 316 -3.87 -13.65 -1.86
N PHE A 317 -4.37 -12.43 -1.75
CA PHE A 317 -4.87 -11.87 -0.51
C PHE A 317 -6.39 -11.84 -0.59
N SER A 318 -7.06 -12.54 0.31
CA SER A 318 -8.52 -12.66 0.32
C SER A 318 -9.11 -12.16 1.62
N PHE A 319 -10.20 -11.41 1.50
CA PHE A 319 -10.87 -10.79 2.62
C PHE A 319 -12.38 -10.91 2.45
N ILE A 320 -13.10 -11.10 3.56
CA ILE A 320 -14.57 -10.91 3.55
C ILE A 320 -14.83 -9.42 3.32
N PHE A 321 -15.83 -9.13 2.49
CA PHE A 321 -16.29 -7.75 2.29
C PHE A 321 -16.57 -7.08 3.64
N ASN A 322 -16.00 -5.91 3.81
CA ASN A 322 -16.23 -5.08 4.98
C ASN A 322 -16.66 -3.68 4.52
N ALA A 323 -17.84 -3.28 4.90
CA ALA A 323 -18.40 -1.98 4.54
C ALA A 323 -17.52 -0.84 5.10
N ARG A 324 -17.23 0.15 4.26
CA ARG A 324 -16.48 1.35 4.68
C ARG A 324 -17.44 2.54 4.75
N PRO A 325 -17.46 3.27 5.88
CA PRO A 325 -18.26 4.48 5.98
C PRO A 325 -18.02 5.43 4.80
N GLY A 326 -19.07 6.02 4.26
CA GLY A 326 -18.98 6.93 3.13
C GLY A 326 -18.91 6.29 1.75
N THR A 327 -18.67 4.98 1.65
CA THR A 327 -18.65 4.29 0.35
C THR A 327 -20.04 3.85 -0.10
N PRO A 328 -20.33 3.80 -1.43
CA PRO A 328 -21.62 3.33 -1.94
C PRO A 328 -21.97 1.91 -1.45
N ALA A 329 -21.00 1.00 -1.41
CA ALA A 329 -21.24 -0.38 -1.00
C ALA A 329 -21.58 -0.53 0.50
N ALA A 330 -21.32 0.49 1.33
CA ALA A 330 -21.67 0.44 2.75
C ALA A 330 -23.19 0.41 3.00
N LYS A 331 -23.98 0.86 2.02
CA LYS A 331 -25.45 0.92 2.10
C LYS A 331 -26.14 -0.36 1.60
N LEU A 332 -25.35 -1.30 1.07
CA LEU A 332 -25.90 -2.52 0.47
C LEU A 332 -26.05 -3.61 1.52
N GLU A 333 -27.04 -4.49 1.30
CA GLU A 333 -27.26 -5.68 2.12
C GLU A 333 -26.07 -6.64 2.01
N LYS A 334 -25.52 -7.04 3.15
CA LYS A 334 -24.36 -7.94 3.23
C LYS A 334 -24.78 -9.39 2.97
N VAL A 335 -23.89 -10.16 2.39
CA VAL A 335 -24.00 -11.62 2.38
C VAL A 335 -23.92 -12.13 3.82
N ASP A 336 -24.69 -13.18 4.14
CA ASP A 336 -24.65 -13.81 5.45
C ASP A 336 -23.21 -14.13 5.89
N GLU A 337 -22.88 -13.81 7.13
CA GLU A 337 -21.52 -13.91 7.63
C GLU A 337 -21.00 -15.36 7.64
N LYS A 338 -21.87 -16.35 7.91
CA LYS A 338 -21.48 -17.77 7.91
C LYS A 338 -21.14 -18.21 6.49
N ILE A 339 -21.96 -17.80 5.50
CA ILE A 339 -21.72 -18.09 4.09
C ILE A 339 -20.41 -17.44 3.62
N ALA A 340 -20.19 -16.16 3.93
CA ALA A 340 -18.96 -15.45 3.58
C ALA A 340 -17.73 -16.09 4.20
N LYS A 341 -17.79 -16.54 5.47
CA LYS A 341 -16.70 -17.27 6.13
C LYS A 341 -16.41 -18.62 5.47
N GLN A 342 -17.44 -19.40 5.14
CA GLN A 342 -17.30 -20.69 4.46
C GLN A 342 -16.64 -20.50 3.08
N ARG A 343 -17.08 -19.51 2.30
CA ARG A 343 -16.49 -19.16 1.02
C ARG A 343 -15.03 -18.74 1.16
N LEU A 344 -14.71 -17.91 2.15
CA LEU A 344 -13.33 -17.49 2.39
C LEU A 344 -12.42 -18.68 2.70
N LEU A 345 -12.85 -19.60 3.57
CA LEU A 345 -12.08 -20.80 3.90
C LEU A 345 -11.83 -21.66 2.65
N LYS A 346 -12.88 -21.92 1.85
CA LYS A 346 -12.76 -22.67 0.59
C LYS A 346 -11.80 -21.99 -0.40
N PHE A 347 -11.88 -20.67 -0.53
CA PHE A 347 -10.96 -19.89 -1.36
C PHE A 347 -9.51 -20.03 -0.88
N GLN A 348 -9.27 -19.89 0.42
CA GLN A 348 -7.92 -20.00 1.02
C GLN A 348 -7.33 -21.39 0.84
N GLU A 349 -8.13 -22.46 0.99
CA GLU A 349 -7.69 -23.83 0.74
C GLU A 349 -7.16 -24.02 -0.70
N ILE A 350 -7.89 -23.48 -1.69
CA ILE A 350 -7.47 -23.54 -3.10
C ILE A 350 -6.21 -22.72 -3.32
N SER A 351 -6.15 -21.48 -2.76
CA SER A 351 -4.97 -20.63 -2.81
C SER A 351 -3.73 -21.33 -2.27
N ASP A 352 -3.86 -22.00 -1.12
CA ASP A 352 -2.73 -22.69 -0.47
C ASP A 352 -2.28 -23.92 -1.29
N LYS A 353 -3.19 -24.64 -1.93
CA LYS A 353 -2.86 -25.70 -2.88
C LYS A 353 -2.04 -25.17 -4.07
N ILE A 354 -2.45 -24.05 -4.65
CA ILE A 354 -1.73 -23.38 -5.76
C ILE A 354 -0.33 -22.97 -5.32
N LYS A 355 -0.20 -22.29 -4.18
CA LYS A 355 1.10 -21.88 -3.60
C LYS A 355 2.01 -23.07 -3.32
N LYS A 356 1.47 -24.13 -2.75
CA LYS A 356 2.23 -25.36 -2.46
C LYS A 356 2.76 -26.00 -3.73
N ASN A 357 1.92 -26.09 -4.77
CA ASN A 357 2.33 -26.63 -6.07
C ASN A 357 3.40 -25.76 -6.73
N TYR A 358 3.24 -24.43 -6.72
CA TYR A 358 4.25 -23.50 -7.21
C TYR A 358 5.59 -23.72 -6.53
N ARG A 359 5.62 -23.77 -5.18
CA ARG A 359 6.85 -24.00 -4.41
C ARG A 359 7.49 -25.34 -4.72
N LYS A 360 6.70 -26.42 -4.93
CA LYS A 360 7.21 -27.73 -5.35
C LYS A 360 7.93 -27.65 -6.70
N ASN A 361 7.41 -26.85 -7.63
CA ASN A 361 7.99 -26.67 -8.96
C ASN A 361 9.30 -25.85 -8.94
N LEU A 362 9.63 -25.20 -7.83
CA LEU A 362 10.91 -24.52 -7.62
C LEU A 362 12.01 -25.43 -7.07
N LEU A 363 11.66 -26.62 -6.57
CA LEU A 363 12.66 -27.55 -6.04
C LEU A 363 13.64 -27.96 -7.15
N ASN A 364 14.91 -28.03 -6.81
CA ASN A 364 16.02 -28.33 -7.70
C ASN A 364 16.23 -27.30 -8.84
N LYS A 365 15.65 -26.09 -8.72
CA LYS A 365 15.93 -24.97 -9.64
C LYS A 365 16.90 -23.99 -8.97
N ILE A 366 17.78 -23.42 -9.78
CA ILE A 366 18.66 -22.35 -9.36
C ILE A 366 17.93 -21.02 -9.56
N SER A 367 17.96 -20.15 -8.57
CA SER A 367 17.39 -18.80 -8.62
C SER A 367 18.36 -17.77 -8.09
N LEU A 368 18.35 -16.59 -8.69
CA LEU A 368 19.12 -15.45 -8.20
C LEU A 368 18.37 -14.78 -7.04
N VAL A 369 18.99 -14.75 -5.87
CA VAL A 369 18.39 -14.17 -4.65
C VAL A 369 19.11 -12.89 -4.27
N LEU A 370 18.36 -11.83 -4.00
CA LEU A 370 18.88 -10.61 -3.37
C LEU A 370 18.69 -10.72 -1.86
N PHE A 371 19.79 -10.93 -1.14
CA PHE A 371 19.75 -11.00 0.32
C PHE A 371 19.51 -9.60 0.92
N GLU A 372 18.44 -9.47 1.70
CA GLU A 372 18.07 -8.20 2.32
C GLU A 372 18.59 -8.07 3.74
N ASN A 373 18.32 -9.06 4.59
CA ASN A 373 18.66 -9.01 6.00
C ASN A 373 19.09 -10.37 6.56
N LYS A 374 19.87 -10.31 7.64
CA LYS A 374 20.16 -11.47 8.48
C LYS A 374 18.97 -11.74 9.40
N THR A 375 18.57 -13.00 9.54
CA THR A 375 17.52 -13.39 10.48
C THR A 375 18.00 -13.23 11.92
N LYS A 376 17.07 -12.98 12.84
CA LYS A 376 17.37 -12.88 14.29
C LYS A 376 17.85 -14.20 14.90
N ILE A 377 17.56 -15.34 14.27
CA ILE A 377 17.86 -16.69 14.76
C ILE A 377 18.79 -17.38 13.76
N GLY A 378 20.02 -17.66 14.21
CA GLY A 378 21.04 -18.37 13.43
C GLY A 378 21.70 -17.53 12.32
N ASN A 379 22.60 -18.17 11.55
CA ASN A 379 23.30 -17.55 10.41
C ASN A 379 22.49 -17.67 9.10
N LYS A 380 21.21 -17.33 9.14
CA LYS A 380 20.34 -17.36 7.96
C LYS A 380 20.05 -15.94 7.49
N TYR A 381 19.91 -15.81 6.18
CA TYR A 381 19.52 -14.58 5.51
C TYR A 381 18.15 -14.80 4.86
N PHE A 382 17.38 -13.70 4.69
CA PHE A 382 16.20 -13.71 3.83
C PHE A 382 16.36 -12.64 2.73
N GLY A 383 15.67 -12.88 1.59
CA GLY A 383 15.66 -11.99 0.43
C GLY A 383 14.58 -12.44 -0.57
#